data_b0a6c2da3689352ea13e03e6f5a8458d
#
_entry.id   b0a6c2da3689352ea13e03e6f5a8458d
#
_cell.length_a   1.000
_cell.length_b   1.000
_cell.length_c   1.000
_cell.angle_alpha   90.00
_cell.angle_beta   90.00
_cell.angle_gamma   90.00
#
_symmetry.space_group_name_H-M   'P 1'
#
loop_
_entity.id
_entity.type
_entity.pdbx_description
1 polymer ?
#
loop_
_entity_poly.entity_id
_entity_poly.type
_entity_poly.pdbx_seq_one_letter_code
_entity_poly.pdbx_strand_id
1 'polypeptide(L)'
;MRVSVVEVASSWRDLREVTGRAEHYRAELAVLGASKGIQFRWHDSRVSAMELAESDALLLLVLSGGTEQLGLSVIARWNGPVAILAHPADNALAAAMEILALARSVGHAGIIVQGSRGWRDEISLAITLAKTYSSLRRAVIGSLGSRDIEIMAPWALQGAVREVWGPQLVHLPLGELVRYSREADAHAAQEIASEMQAAAERIIEPDANAMLGSARIYLGLRRIVQEYRLDAV
;
A
#
# COMPACT_ATOMS: atom_id res chain seq x y z
N MET A 1 -8.79 -3.17 -5.92
CA MET A 1 -7.87 -3.68 -4.89
C MET A 1 -8.16 -5.16 -4.66
N ARG A 2 -7.15 -6.03 -4.67
CA ARG A 2 -7.28 -7.48 -4.43
C ARG A 2 -6.79 -7.81 -3.01
N VAL A 3 -7.59 -8.56 -2.26
CA VAL A 3 -7.27 -8.96 -0.88
C VAL A 3 -7.39 -10.47 -0.78
N SER A 4 -6.31 -11.16 -0.40
CA SER A 4 -6.38 -12.57 -0.03
C SER A 4 -6.98 -12.69 1.36
N VAL A 5 -8.01 -13.51 1.49
CA VAL A 5 -8.63 -13.87 2.77
C VAL A 5 -8.29 -15.32 3.08
N VAL A 6 -7.66 -15.55 4.20
CA VAL A 6 -7.34 -16.91 4.67
C VAL A 6 -8.08 -17.18 5.97
N GLU A 7 -8.89 -18.20 5.97
CA GLU A 7 -9.66 -18.63 7.15
C GLU A 7 -8.84 -19.63 7.97
N VAL A 8 -8.82 -19.42 9.29
CA VAL A 8 -8.24 -20.37 10.23
C VAL A 8 -9.23 -20.68 11.36
N ALA A 9 -9.44 -21.97 11.57
CA ALA A 9 -10.28 -22.51 12.63
C ALA A 9 -9.66 -23.79 13.20
N SER A 10 -9.92 -24.07 14.46
CA SER A 10 -9.47 -25.29 15.10
C SER A 10 -10.26 -26.50 14.59
N SER A 11 -9.57 -27.60 14.31
CA SER A 11 -10.15 -28.87 13.82
C SER A 11 -11.02 -29.60 14.86
N TRP A 12 -10.97 -29.20 16.12
CA TRP A 12 -11.75 -29.81 17.22
C TRP A 12 -13.04 -29.04 17.52
N ARG A 13 -13.33 -27.98 16.78
CA ARG A 13 -14.62 -27.28 16.87
C ARG A 13 -15.67 -27.94 16.00
N ASP A 14 -16.94 -27.74 16.36
CA ASP A 14 -18.04 -28.19 15.52
C ASP A 14 -17.94 -27.56 14.14
N LEU A 15 -17.86 -28.41 13.13
CA LEU A 15 -17.70 -27.97 11.74
C LEU A 15 -18.87 -27.09 11.29
N ARG A 16 -20.10 -27.36 11.79
CA ARG A 16 -21.28 -26.57 11.41
C ARG A 16 -21.22 -25.15 11.94
N GLU A 17 -20.77 -24.98 13.21
CA GLU A 17 -20.59 -23.65 13.78
C GLU A 17 -19.51 -22.85 13.05
N VAL A 18 -18.37 -23.47 12.79
CA VAL A 18 -17.25 -22.82 12.06
C VAL A 18 -17.70 -22.45 10.66
N THR A 19 -18.39 -23.34 9.95
CA THR A 19 -18.91 -23.06 8.60
C THR A 19 -19.90 -21.91 8.61
N GLY A 20 -20.85 -21.90 9.55
CA GLY A 20 -21.83 -20.80 9.64
C GLY A 20 -21.19 -19.44 9.92
N ARG A 21 -20.12 -19.39 10.75
CA ARG A 21 -19.34 -18.17 10.98
C ARG A 21 -18.60 -17.73 9.73
N ALA A 22 -17.94 -18.64 9.05
CA ALA A 22 -17.24 -18.36 7.80
C ALA A 22 -18.20 -17.80 6.74
N GLU A 23 -19.37 -18.42 6.57
CA GLU A 23 -20.40 -17.95 5.64
C GLU A 23 -20.90 -16.54 5.99
N HIS A 24 -21.11 -16.25 7.28
CA HIS A 24 -21.48 -14.92 7.74
C HIS A 24 -20.44 -13.88 7.32
N TYR A 25 -19.14 -14.11 7.62
CA TYR A 25 -18.09 -13.16 7.23
C TYR A 25 -17.91 -13.06 5.72
N ARG A 26 -18.11 -14.15 4.98
CA ARG A 26 -18.07 -14.15 3.50
C ARG A 26 -19.15 -13.24 2.93
N ALA A 27 -20.37 -13.37 3.41
CA ALA A 27 -21.49 -12.53 2.97
C ALA A 27 -21.23 -11.04 3.26
N GLU A 28 -20.79 -10.73 4.47
CA GLU A 28 -20.52 -9.37 4.91
C GLU A 28 -19.34 -8.72 4.17
N LEU A 29 -18.26 -9.48 3.96
CA LEU A 29 -17.10 -8.99 3.19
C LEU A 29 -17.45 -8.85 1.70
N ALA A 30 -18.35 -9.66 1.15
CA ALA A 30 -18.84 -9.48 -0.22
C ALA A 30 -19.57 -8.13 -0.38
N VAL A 31 -20.42 -7.77 0.58
CA VAL A 31 -21.11 -6.46 0.60
C VAL A 31 -20.10 -5.32 0.73
N LEU A 32 -19.14 -5.45 1.64
CA LEU A 32 -18.07 -4.47 1.80
C LEU A 32 -17.25 -4.33 0.51
N GLY A 33 -16.91 -5.44 -0.13
CA GLY A 33 -16.17 -5.49 -1.38
C GLY A 33 -16.86 -4.74 -2.50
N ALA A 34 -18.17 -4.97 -2.67
CA ALA A 34 -18.97 -4.28 -3.66
C ALA A 34 -19.01 -2.76 -3.41
N SER A 35 -19.16 -2.33 -2.16
CA SER A 35 -19.25 -0.90 -1.79
C SER A 35 -17.93 -0.14 -1.90
N LYS A 36 -16.78 -0.81 -1.72
CA LYS A 36 -15.44 -0.19 -1.66
C LYS A 36 -14.54 -0.54 -2.85
N GLY A 37 -15.02 -1.30 -3.83
CA GLY A 37 -14.21 -1.78 -4.96
C GLY A 37 -13.08 -2.73 -4.53
N ILE A 38 -13.33 -3.56 -3.52
CA ILE A 38 -12.39 -4.57 -3.01
C ILE A 38 -12.81 -5.95 -3.52
N GLN A 39 -11.88 -6.64 -4.15
CA GLN A 39 -12.05 -8.03 -4.57
C GLN A 39 -11.41 -8.95 -3.53
N PHE A 40 -12.23 -9.68 -2.77
CA PHE A 40 -11.78 -10.68 -1.82
C PHE A 40 -11.58 -12.02 -2.52
N ARG A 41 -10.40 -12.63 -2.35
CA ARG A 41 -10.05 -13.97 -2.81
C ARG A 41 -9.88 -14.87 -1.61
N TRP A 42 -10.67 -15.93 -1.55
CA TRP A 42 -10.72 -16.85 -0.42
C TRP A 42 -9.77 -18.02 -0.62
N HIS A 43 -9.02 -18.34 0.40
CA HIS A 43 -8.06 -19.43 0.43
C HIS A 43 -8.18 -20.22 1.73
N ASP A 44 -7.77 -21.48 1.71
CA ASP A 44 -7.51 -22.25 2.92
C ASP A 44 -6.11 -21.94 3.49
N SER A 45 -5.79 -22.47 4.66
CA SER A 45 -4.52 -22.25 5.35
C SER A 45 -3.30 -22.84 4.63
N ARG A 46 -3.48 -23.61 3.54
CA ARG A 46 -2.40 -24.20 2.72
C ARG A 46 -2.03 -23.35 1.51
N VAL A 47 -2.66 -22.20 1.35
CA VAL A 47 -2.37 -21.25 0.26
C VAL A 47 -0.87 -21.04 0.08
N SER A 48 -0.40 -21.04 -1.15
CA SER A 48 1.02 -20.82 -1.47
C SER A 48 1.43 -19.36 -1.38
N ALA A 49 2.73 -19.11 -1.20
CA ALA A 49 3.27 -17.74 -1.24
C ALA A 49 3.03 -17.06 -2.60
N MET A 50 3.01 -17.82 -3.70
CA MET A 50 2.77 -17.29 -5.04
C MET A 50 1.34 -16.80 -5.21
N GLU A 51 0.35 -17.54 -4.71
CA GLU A 51 -1.06 -17.12 -4.75
C GLU A 51 -1.30 -15.87 -3.89
N LEU A 52 -0.67 -15.80 -2.70
CA LEU A 52 -0.74 -14.62 -1.84
C LEU A 52 -0.10 -13.40 -2.50
N ALA A 53 1.02 -13.56 -3.20
CA ALA A 53 1.74 -12.46 -3.85
C ALA A 53 0.94 -11.74 -4.96
N GLU A 54 -0.13 -12.37 -5.47
CA GLU A 54 -1.04 -11.72 -6.42
C GLU A 54 -1.97 -10.68 -5.78
N SER A 55 -1.98 -10.55 -4.46
CA SER A 55 -2.86 -9.65 -3.71
C SER A 55 -2.15 -8.42 -3.18
N ASP A 56 -2.92 -7.36 -2.99
CA ASP A 56 -2.44 -6.07 -2.45
C ASP A 56 -2.36 -6.10 -0.92
N ALA A 57 -3.15 -6.97 -0.27
CA ALA A 57 -3.18 -7.13 1.19
C ALA A 57 -3.61 -8.56 1.58
N LEU A 58 -3.25 -8.96 2.80
CA LEU A 58 -3.67 -10.20 3.44
C LEU A 58 -4.63 -9.89 4.59
N LEU A 59 -5.78 -10.55 4.57
CA LEU A 59 -6.74 -10.61 5.69
C LEU A 59 -6.75 -12.04 6.25
N LEU A 60 -6.29 -12.20 7.49
CA LEU A 60 -6.40 -13.46 8.22
C LEU A 60 -7.69 -13.46 9.04
N LEU A 61 -8.62 -14.35 8.72
CA LEU A 61 -9.87 -14.51 9.46
C LEU A 61 -9.72 -15.61 10.51
N VAL A 62 -9.65 -15.23 11.77
CA VAL A 62 -9.49 -16.14 12.90
C VAL A 62 -10.86 -16.43 13.50
N LEU A 63 -11.37 -17.66 13.31
CA LEU A 63 -12.71 -18.08 13.69
C LEU A 63 -12.79 -18.75 15.08
N SER A 64 -11.65 -19.23 15.59
CA SER A 64 -11.53 -19.83 16.93
C SER A 64 -10.10 -19.78 17.47
N GLY A 65 -9.91 -20.01 18.76
CA GLY A 65 -8.61 -20.29 19.36
C GLY A 65 -8.02 -21.64 18.91
N GLY A 66 -6.75 -21.89 19.24
CA GLY A 66 -6.01 -23.08 18.83
C GLY A 66 -5.61 -23.05 17.35
N THR A 67 -5.45 -21.86 16.79
CA THR A 67 -5.13 -21.61 15.37
C THR A 67 -3.82 -20.87 15.18
N GLU A 68 -3.06 -20.69 16.25
CA GLU A 68 -1.84 -19.86 16.30
C GLU A 68 -0.80 -20.36 15.28
N GLN A 69 -0.56 -21.66 15.23
CA GLN A 69 0.38 -22.25 14.27
C GLN A 69 -0.10 -22.13 12.83
N LEU A 70 -1.41 -22.30 12.59
CA LEU A 70 -1.99 -22.11 11.26
C LEU A 70 -1.84 -20.67 10.79
N GLY A 71 -2.22 -19.71 11.64
CA GLY A 71 -2.10 -18.28 11.34
C GLY A 71 -0.66 -17.87 11.05
N LEU A 72 0.30 -18.30 11.87
CA LEU A 72 1.72 -18.03 11.66
C LEU A 72 2.24 -18.65 10.37
N SER A 73 1.83 -19.88 10.05
CA SER A 73 2.23 -20.54 8.81
C SER A 73 1.74 -19.81 7.55
N VAL A 74 0.60 -19.14 7.62
CA VAL A 74 0.08 -18.28 6.55
C VAL A 74 0.90 -17.00 6.45
N ILE A 75 1.12 -16.31 7.58
CA ILE A 75 1.88 -15.06 7.63
C ILE A 75 3.32 -15.26 7.15
N ALA A 76 3.96 -16.37 7.50
CA ALA A 76 5.31 -16.70 7.05
C ALA A 76 5.46 -16.81 5.51
N ARG A 77 4.34 -17.03 4.78
CA ARG A 77 4.30 -17.06 3.31
C ARG A 77 3.92 -15.73 2.68
N TRP A 78 3.57 -14.74 3.50
CA TRP A 78 3.18 -13.40 3.09
C TRP A 78 4.32 -12.41 3.30
N ASN A 79 4.60 -11.58 2.30
CA ASN A 79 5.63 -10.54 2.40
C ASN A 79 4.99 -9.16 2.48
N GLY A 80 4.30 -8.88 3.58
CA GLY A 80 3.63 -7.61 3.79
C GLY A 80 2.94 -7.52 5.14
N PRO A 81 2.25 -6.42 5.42
CA PRO A 81 1.45 -6.28 6.63
C PRO A 81 0.20 -7.15 6.57
N VAL A 82 -0.29 -7.58 7.73
CA VAL A 82 -1.48 -8.41 7.87
C VAL A 82 -2.60 -7.67 8.60
N ALA A 83 -3.81 -7.72 8.06
CA ALA A 83 -5.01 -7.42 8.81
C ALA A 83 -5.58 -8.73 9.39
N ILE A 84 -5.86 -8.76 10.67
CA ILE A 84 -6.44 -9.95 11.32
C ILE A 84 -7.85 -9.59 11.78
N LEU A 85 -8.84 -10.35 11.31
CA LEU A 85 -10.21 -10.25 11.77
C LEU A 85 -10.49 -11.41 12.71
N ALA A 86 -10.68 -11.13 13.99
CA ALA A 86 -10.92 -12.13 15.02
C ALA A 86 -12.41 -12.23 15.35
N HIS A 87 -12.98 -13.43 15.31
CA HIS A 87 -14.34 -13.66 15.77
C HIS A 87 -14.48 -13.33 17.27
N PRO A 88 -15.61 -12.73 17.75
CA PRO A 88 -15.71 -12.26 19.14
C PRO A 88 -15.84 -13.37 20.18
N ALA A 89 -16.00 -14.64 19.77
CA ALA A 89 -16.13 -15.78 20.68
C ALA A 89 -15.01 -16.81 20.48
N ASP A 90 -15.03 -17.86 21.30
CA ASP A 90 -14.17 -19.06 21.18
C ASP A 90 -12.66 -18.79 21.20
N ASN A 91 -12.22 -17.82 22.02
CA ASN A 91 -10.83 -17.45 22.17
C ASN A 91 -10.13 -17.01 20.86
N ALA A 92 -10.90 -16.68 19.81
CA ALA A 92 -10.32 -16.24 18.54
C ALA A 92 -9.50 -14.95 18.68
N LEU A 93 -9.93 -14.02 19.53
CA LEU A 93 -9.18 -12.79 19.80
C LEU A 93 -7.85 -13.10 20.50
N ALA A 94 -7.83 -14.01 21.47
CA ALA A 94 -6.59 -14.42 22.14
C ALA A 94 -5.60 -15.03 21.14
N ALA A 95 -6.06 -15.96 20.30
CA ALA A 95 -5.25 -16.53 19.23
C ALA A 95 -4.72 -15.47 18.25
N ALA A 96 -5.57 -14.53 17.85
CA ALA A 96 -5.17 -13.42 16.98
C ALA A 96 -4.08 -12.55 17.60
N MET A 97 -4.16 -12.28 18.92
CA MET A 97 -3.14 -11.53 19.66
C MET A 97 -1.80 -12.26 19.71
N GLU A 98 -1.80 -13.55 19.94
CA GLU A 98 -0.58 -14.37 19.92
C GLU A 98 0.03 -14.43 18.49
N ILE A 99 -0.81 -14.66 17.49
CA ILE A 99 -0.37 -14.64 16.08
C ILE A 99 0.30 -13.31 15.75
N LEU A 100 -0.34 -12.18 16.10
CA LEU A 100 0.22 -10.86 15.80
C LEU A 100 1.50 -10.57 16.59
N ALA A 101 1.55 -10.96 17.87
CA ALA A 101 2.75 -10.77 18.71
C ALA A 101 3.97 -11.50 18.09
N LEU A 102 3.79 -12.75 17.71
CA LEU A 102 4.84 -13.55 17.05
C LEU A 102 5.18 -13.02 15.66
N ALA A 103 4.19 -12.63 14.86
CA ALA A 103 4.44 -12.02 13.56
C ALA A 103 5.28 -10.73 13.68
N ARG A 104 4.99 -9.90 14.66
CA ARG A 104 5.75 -8.66 14.94
C ARG A 104 7.19 -8.95 15.39
N SER A 105 7.41 -10.02 16.17
CA SER A 105 8.75 -10.39 16.61
C SER A 105 9.69 -10.78 15.47
N VAL A 106 9.14 -11.17 14.31
CA VAL A 106 9.89 -11.48 13.09
C VAL A 106 9.74 -10.41 11.99
N GLY A 107 9.26 -9.23 12.36
CA GLY A 107 9.29 -8.04 11.49
C GLY A 107 8.02 -7.79 10.66
N HIS A 108 6.95 -8.59 10.82
CA HIS A 108 5.69 -8.30 10.15
C HIS A 108 4.91 -7.20 10.88
N ALA A 109 4.46 -6.22 10.12
CA ALA A 109 3.48 -5.25 10.63
C ALA A 109 2.06 -5.83 10.56
N GLY A 110 1.20 -5.46 11.49
CA GLY A 110 -0.18 -5.91 11.43
C GLY A 110 -1.09 -5.24 12.45
N ILE A 111 -2.39 -5.42 12.23
CA ILE A 111 -3.46 -4.89 13.07
C ILE A 111 -4.53 -5.96 13.28
N ILE A 112 -5.15 -5.97 14.46
CA ILE A 112 -6.29 -6.82 14.78
C ILE A 112 -7.55 -5.97 14.83
N VAL A 113 -8.61 -6.50 14.22
CA VAL A 113 -9.98 -6.02 14.33
C VAL A 113 -10.82 -7.13 14.93
N GLN A 114 -11.58 -6.84 15.98
CA GLN A 114 -12.53 -7.80 16.52
C GLN A 114 -13.85 -7.73 15.76
N GLY A 115 -14.42 -8.86 15.38
CA GLY A 115 -15.70 -8.98 14.67
C GLY A 115 -16.93 -8.60 15.49
N SER A 116 -16.85 -7.47 16.22
CA SER A 116 -17.91 -6.86 17.00
C SER A 116 -18.59 -5.71 16.25
N ARG A 117 -19.44 -4.93 16.94
CA ARG A 117 -20.15 -3.81 16.28
C ARG A 117 -19.13 -2.82 15.65
N GLY A 118 -19.35 -2.48 14.38
CA GLY A 118 -18.50 -1.51 13.64
C GLY A 118 -17.29 -2.12 12.92
N TRP A 119 -17.03 -3.40 13.06
CA TRP A 119 -15.86 -4.08 12.51
C TRP A 119 -15.64 -3.87 11.00
N ARG A 120 -16.72 -3.63 10.23
CA ARG A 120 -16.61 -3.45 8.76
C ARG A 120 -15.81 -2.21 8.39
N ASP A 121 -16.05 -1.10 9.07
CA ASP A 121 -15.30 0.14 8.82
C ASP A 121 -13.86 0.00 9.32
N GLU A 122 -13.65 -0.63 10.46
CA GLU A 122 -12.32 -0.91 11.01
C GLU A 122 -11.50 -1.82 10.10
N ILE A 123 -12.09 -2.91 9.57
CA ILE A 123 -11.39 -3.81 8.66
C ILE A 123 -11.12 -3.15 7.31
N SER A 124 -12.04 -2.33 6.81
CA SER A 124 -11.82 -1.54 5.60
C SER A 124 -10.63 -0.59 5.75
N LEU A 125 -10.54 0.08 6.88
CA LEU A 125 -9.39 0.93 7.22
C LEU A 125 -8.10 0.10 7.33
N ALA A 126 -8.14 -1.02 8.05
CA ALA A 126 -6.99 -1.91 8.23
C ALA A 126 -6.43 -2.41 6.90
N ILE A 127 -7.31 -2.82 5.97
CA ILE A 127 -6.94 -3.26 4.63
C ILE A 127 -6.34 -2.11 3.82
N THR A 128 -6.92 -0.92 3.93
CA THR A 128 -6.40 0.29 3.26
C THR A 128 -5.00 0.65 3.77
N LEU A 129 -4.79 0.61 5.09
CA LEU A 129 -3.48 0.83 5.70
C LEU A 129 -2.45 -0.22 5.27
N ALA A 130 -2.84 -1.50 5.23
CA ALA A 130 -1.97 -2.58 4.77
C ALA A 130 -1.53 -2.37 3.31
N LYS A 131 -2.46 -2.00 2.42
CA LYS A 131 -2.15 -1.67 1.03
C LYS A 131 -1.21 -0.46 0.93
N THR A 132 -1.53 0.61 1.64
CA THR A 132 -0.73 1.85 1.62
C THR A 132 0.70 1.58 2.09
N TYR A 133 0.85 0.85 3.19
CA TYR A 133 2.16 0.43 3.69
C TYR A 133 2.94 -0.38 2.65
N SER A 134 2.30 -1.39 2.04
CA SER A 134 2.93 -2.23 1.01
C SER A 134 3.30 -1.43 -0.24
N SER A 135 2.47 -0.47 -0.65
CA SER A 135 2.74 0.40 -1.79
C SER A 135 3.91 1.33 -1.50
N LEU A 136 3.94 1.94 -0.31
CA LEU A 136 5.03 2.84 0.09
C LEU A 136 6.37 2.11 0.14
N ARG A 137 6.41 0.90 0.69
CA ARG A 137 7.65 0.09 0.76
C ARG A 137 8.20 -0.33 -0.60
N ARG A 138 7.36 -0.39 -1.63
CA ARG A 138 7.75 -0.71 -3.01
C ARG A 138 7.99 0.51 -3.87
N ALA A 139 7.63 1.70 -3.38
CA ALA A 139 7.75 2.93 -4.14
C ALA A 139 9.22 3.25 -4.47
N VAL A 140 9.41 3.78 -5.66
CA VAL A 140 10.68 4.33 -6.14
C VAL A 140 10.53 5.83 -6.30
N ILE A 141 11.26 6.60 -5.50
CA ILE A 141 11.17 8.06 -5.47
C ILE A 141 12.44 8.64 -6.05
N GLY A 142 12.31 9.48 -7.07
CA GLY A 142 13.43 10.23 -7.65
C GLY A 142 13.76 11.46 -6.83
N SER A 143 15.04 11.72 -6.64
CA SER A 143 15.54 12.98 -6.08
C SER A 143 16.44 13.64 -7.12
N LEU A 144 16.07 14.83 -7.57
CA LEU A 144 16.78 15.58 -8.60
C LEU A 144 17.72 16.64 -7.97
N GLY A 145 18.90 16.77 -8.55
CA GLY A 145 19.85 17.83 -8.20
C GLY A 145 21.08 17.34 -7.45
N SER A 146 21.97 18.28 -7.12
CA SER A 146 23.13 18.01 -6.30
C SER A 146 22.72 17.80 -4.85
N ARG A 147 23.49 16.99 -4.17
CA ARG A 147 23.40 16.87 -2.72
C ARG A 147 23.97 18.14 -2.12
N ASP A 148 23.10 19.09 -1.77
CA ASP A 148 23.57 20.33 -1.15
C ASP A 148 24.15 20.02 0.22
N ILE A 149 25.43 20.32 0.35
CA ILE A 149 26.24 20.05 1.56
C ILE A 149 25.77 20.91 2.73
N GLU A 150 25.07 22.01 2.45
CA GLU A 150 24.59 22.95 3.47
C GLU A 150 23.36 22.43 4.26
N ILE A 151 22.62 21.47 3.71
CA ILE A 151 21.49 20.83 4.40
C ILE A 151 21.88 19.41 4.77
N MET A 152 22.52 19.24 5.92
CA MET A 152 22.98 17.92 6.38
C MET A 152 21.87 16.93 6.72
N ALA A 153 20.66 17.41 7.05
CA ALA A 153 19.54 16.58 7.44
C ALA A 153 19.09 15.54 6.37
N PRO A 154 19.04 15.84 5.06
CA PRO A 154 18.61 14.85 4.05
C PRO A 154 19.55 13.64 3.91
N TRP A 155 20.80 13.75 4.28
CA TRP A 155 21.79 12.67 4.14
C TRP A 155 21.67 11.59 5.19
N ALA A 156 21.53 12.01 6.44
CA ALA A 156 21.31 11.07 7.54
C ALA A 156 19.97 10.34 7.40
N LEU A 157 19.01 10.95 6.68
CA LEU A 157 17.65 10.46 6.54
C LEU A 157 17.46 9.44 5.41
N GLN A 158 18.33 9.37 4.39
CA GLN A 158 18.12 8.42 3.28
C GLN A 158 18.09 6.96 3.73
N GLY A 159 19.02 6.56 4.59
CA GLY A 159 19.02 5.24 5.20
C GLY A 159 17.78 5.03 6.07
N ALA A 160 17.47 5.99 6.92
CA ALA A 160 16.31 5.94 7.81
C ALA A 160 14.98 5.93 7.04
N VAL A 161 14.84 6.68 5.95
CA VAL A 161 13.64 6.65 5.10
C VAL A 161 13.44 5.25 4.53
N ARG A 162 14.48 4.61 4.00
CA ARG A 162 14.38 3.24 3.49
C ARG A 162 14.09 2.23 4.59
N GLU A 163 14.74 2.38 5.72
CA GLU A 163 14.59 1.46 6.86
C GLU A 163 13.20 1.57 7.50
N VAL A 164 12.73 2.80 7.77
CA VAL A 164 11.47 3.06 8.47
C VAL A 164 10.26 3.01 7.53
N TRP A 165 10.36 3.68 6.37
CA TRP A 165 9.24 3.84 5.44
C TRP A 165 9.28 2.87 4.26
N GLY A 166 10.47 2.43 3.86
CA GLY A 166 10.71 1.41 2.86
C GLY A 166 10.94 1.85 1.42
N PRO A 167 10.59 3.05 0.96
CA PRO A 167 10.75 3.43 -0.44
C PRO A 167 12.23 3.43 -0.85
N GLN A 168 12.48 3.11 -2.11
CA GLN A 168 13.79 3.27 -2.72
C GLN A 168 13.95 4.72 -3.17
N LEU A 169 15.04 5.37 -2.74
CA LEU A 169 15.42 6.68 -3.23
C LEU A 169 16.44 6.53 -4.36
N VAL A 170 16.13 7.11 -5.53
CA VAL A 170 17.02 7.15 -6.70
C VAL A 170 17.46 8.59 -6.92
N HIS A 171 18.77 8.82 -6.88
CA HIS A 171 19.32 10.14 -7.11
C HIS A 171 19.62 10.35 -8.59
N LEU A 172 19.11 11.42 -9.16
CA LEU A 172 19.27 11.77 -10.57
C LEU A 172 19.94 13.13 -10.72
N PRO A 173 20.91 13.27 -11.64
CA PRO A 173 21.54 14.56 -11.91
C PRO A 173 20.53 15.59 -12.43
N LEU A 174 20.59 16.83 -11.99
CA LEU A 174 19.75 17.92 -12.51
C LEU A 174 19.91 18.10 -14.03
N GLY A 175 21.08 17.76 -14.57
CA GLY A 175 21.33 17.78 -16.01
C GLY A 175 20.34 16.93 -16.83
N GLU A 176 19.82 15.84 -16.26
CA GLU A 176 18.78 15.02 -16.92
C GLU A 176 17.50 15.83 -17.11
N LEU A 177 17.05 16.54 -16.07
CA LEU A 177 15.88 17.40 -16.17
C LEU A 177 16.09 18.51 -17.21
N VAL A 178 17.26 19.17 -17.19
CA VAL A 178 17.59 20.22 -18.15
C VAL A 178 17.56 19.68 -19.57
N ARG A 179 18.13 18.49 -19.81
CA ARG A 179 18.14 17.82 -21.10
C ARG A 179 16.73 17.54 -21.60
N TYR A 180 15.92 16.85 -20.81
CA TYR A 180 14.55 16.48 -21.19
C TYR A 180 13.62 17.69 -21.34
N SER A 181 13.83 18.75 -20.55
CA SER A 181 13.06 19.98 -20.69
C SER A 181 13.38 20.70 -22.00
N ARG A 182 14.64 20.65 -22.47
CA ARG A 182 15.05 21.21 -23.77
C ARG A 182 14.55 20.38 -24.95
N GLU A 183 14.51 19.06 -24.80
CA GLU A 183 14.01 18.11 -25.80
C GLU A 183 12.48 18.00 -25.82
N ALA A 184 11.77 18.68 -24.90
CA ALA A 184 10.31 18.62 -24.81
C ALA A 184 9.66 19.13 -26.11
N ASP A 185 8.62 18.43 -26.55
CA ASP A 185 7.85 18.81 -27.71
C ASP A 185 7.25 20.20 -27.55
N ALA A 186 7.49 21.07 -28.53
CA ALA A 186 7.12 22.50 -28.45
C ALA A 186 5.59 22.70 -28.46
N HIS A 187 4.87 21.87 -29.22
CA HIS A 187 3.41 21.95 -29.32
C HIS A 187 2.77 21.50 -28.00
N ALA A 188 3.19 20.36 -27.45
CA ALA A 188 2.72 19.87 -26.15
C ALA A 188 3.04 20.86 -25.01
N ALA A 189 4.20 21.51 -25.04
CA ALA A 189 4.56 22.54 -24.07
C ALA A 189 3.64 23.77 -24.19
N GLN A 190 3.30 24.18 -25.43
CA GLN A 190 2.38 25.30 -25.64
C GLN A 190 0.95 24.98 -25.19
N GLU A 191 0.47 23.76 -25.45
CA GLU A 191 -0.85 23.31 -24.96
C GLU A 191 -0.92 23.36 -23.43
N ILE A 192 0.06 22.78 -22.72
CA ILE A 192 0.13 22.81 -21.25
C ILE A 192 0.19 24.25 -20.73
N ALA A 193 1.01 25.10 -21.35
CA ALA A 193 1.08 26.52 -20.93
C ALA A 193 -0.26 27.24 -21.08
N SER A 194 -0.99 26.95 -22.18
CA SER A 194 -2.31 27.51 -22.41
C SER A 194 -3.36 27.00 -21.41
N GLU A 195 -3.32 25.70 -21.07
CA GLU A 195 -4.16 25.11 -20.02
C GLU A 195 -3.88 25.74 -18.66
N MET A 196 -2.59 25.92 -18.29
CA MET A 196 -2.20 26.59 -17.05
C MET A 196 -2.74 28.03 -16.99
N GLN A 197 -2.68 28.77 -18.10
CA GLN A 197 -3.24 30.12 -18.19
C GLN A 197 -4.75 30.12 -18.04
N ALA A 198 -5.44 29.22 -18.72
CA ALA A 198 -6.90 29.13 -18.68
C ALA A 198 -7.45 28.69 -17.31
N ALA A 199 -6.71 27.84 -16.59
CA ALA A 199 -7.08 27.34 -15.27
C ALA A 199 -6.75 28.31 -14.13
N ALA A 200 -5.90 29.31 -14.36
CA ALA A 200 -5.48 30.26 -13.33
C ALA A 200 -6.60 31.24 -13.01
N GLU A 201 -6.95 31.38 -11.74
CA GLU A 201 -7.89 32.41 -11.28
C GLU A 201 -7.32 33.82 -11.51
N ARG A 202 -6.02 33.99 -11.36
CA ARG A 202 -5.29 35.24 -11.61
C ARG A 202 -3.82 34.96 -11.93
N ILE A 203 -3.26 35.69 -12.89
CA ILE A 203 -1.84 35.67 -13.21
C ILE A 203 -1.25 37.01 -12.76
N ILE A 204 -0.25 36.98 -11.87
CA ILE A 204 0.31 38.20 -11.26
C ILE A 204 1.71 38.49 -11.82
N GLU A 205 2.63 37.51 -11.81
CA GLU A 205 4.04 37.72 -12.14
C GLU A 205 4.49 37.02 -13.44
N PRO A 206 4.13 35.71 -13.69
CA PRO A 206 4.72 35.01 -14.81
C PRO A 206 4.21 35.53 -16.16
N ASP A 207 5.14 35.82 -17.05
CA ASP A 207 4.83 36.06 -18.46
C ASP A 207 4.63 34.75 -19.26
N ALA A 208 4.27 34.86 -20.53
CA ALA A 208 4.05 33.70 -21.40
C ALA A 208 5.31 32.83 -21.56
N ASN A 209 6.50 33.42 -21.54
CA ASN A 209 7.75 32.67 -21.66
C ASN A 209 8.06 31.88 -20.39
N ALA A 210 7.80 32.45 -19.21
CA ALA A 210 7.96 31.77 -17.93
C ALA A 210 6.99 30.57 -17.82
N MET A 211 5.74 30.74 -18.26
CA MET A 211 4.75 29.66 -18.30
C MET A 211 5.15 28.54 -19.28
N LEU A 212 5.64 28.90 -20.48
CA LEU A 212 6.14 27.94 -21.45
C LEU A 212 7.38 27.20 -20.90
N GLY A 213 8.28 27.90 -20.20
CA GLY A 213 9.42 27.30 -19.52
C GLY A 213 9.00 26.29 -18.46
N SER A 214 7.99 26.62 -17.65
CA SER A 214 7.40 25.72 -16.64
C SER A 214 6.76 24.49 -17.27
N ALA A 215 6.04 24.66 -18.37
CA ALA A 215 5.45 23.54 -19.12
C ALA A 215 6.50 22.58 -19.67
N ARG A 216 7.64 23.09 -20.16
CA ARG A 216 8.78 22.24 -20.60
C ARG A 216 9.41 21.49 -19.45
N ILE A 217 9.59 22.14 -18.29
CA ILE A 217 10.10 21.47 -17.08
C ILE A 217 9.15 20.35 -16.65
N TYR A 218 7.84 20.59 -16.66
CA TYR A 218 6.83 19.59 -16.37
C TYR A 218 6.92 18.37 -17.31
N LEU A 219 7.05 18.60 -18.62
CA LEU A 219 7.24 17.51 -19.60
C LEU A 219 8.56 16.76 -19.36
N GLY A 220 9.62 17.45 -19.00
CA GLY A 220 10.90 16.85 -18.62
C GLY A 220 10.76 15.96 -17.38
N LEU A 221 10.08 16.41 -16.35
CA LEU A 221 9.77 15.62 -15.14
C LEU A 221 8.92 14.39 -15.47
N ARG A 222 7.87 14.56 -16.27
CA ARG A 222 7.05 13.40 -16.71
C ARG A 222 7.88 12.35 -17.43
N ARG A 223 8.79 12.76 -18.30
CA ARG A 223 9.69 11.86 -19.02
C ARG A 223 10.64 11.13 -18.05
N ILE A 224 11.20 11.84 -17.06
CA ILE A 224 12.02 11.23 -15.99
C ILE A 224 11.23 10.16 -15.24
N VAL A 225 10.01 10.49 -14.80
CA VAL A 225 9.15 9.54 -14.09
C VAL A 225 8.92 8.26 -14.92
N GLN A 226 8.65 8.40 -16.21
CA GLN A 226 8.42 7.27 -17.11
C GLN A 226 9.69 6.45 -17.37
N GLU A 227 10.81 7.10 -17.70
CA GLU A 227 12.04 6.45 -18.11
C GLU A 227 12.71 5.70 -16.94
N TYR A 228 12.71 6.30 -15.75
CA TYR A 228 13.26 5.70 -14.54
C TYR A 228 12.23 4.90 -13.74
N ARG A 229 10.98 4.79 -14.23
CA ARG A 229 9.87 4.07 -13.58
C ARG A 229 9.68 4.50 -12.13
N LEU A 230 9.66 5.81 -11.90
CA LEU A 230 9.47 6.38 -10.58
C LEU A 230 7.99 6.45 -10.22
N ASP A 231 7.68 6.30 -8.95
CA ASP A 231 6.34 6.54 -8.40
C ASP A 231 6.15 8.01 -8.01
N ALA A 232 7.27 8.71 -7.73
CA ALA A 232 7.31 10.15 -7.43
C ALA A 232 8.67 10.76 -7.74
N VAL A 233 8.71 12.08 -7.90
CA VAL A 233 9.93 12.89 -8.05
C VAL A 233 9.75 14.22 -7.32
#